data_b6beb46ca11d74797b97f4b378ce41c1
#
_entry.id   b6beb46ca11d74797b97f4b378ce41c1
#
_cell.length_a   1.000
_cell.length_b   1.000
_cell.length_c   1.000
_cell.angle_alpha   90.00
_cell.angle_beta   90.00
_cell.angle_gamma   90.00
#
_symmetry.space_group_name_H-M   'P 1'
#
loop_
_entity.id
_entity.type
_entity.pdbx_description
1 polymer ?
#
loop_
_entity_poly.entity_id
_entity_poly.type
_entity_poly.pdbx_seq_one_letter_code
_entity_poly.pdbx_strand_id
1 'polypeptide(L)'
;MDKTLFKRIGGLETLQKVHRIFYDKAYSHEWLKLYFTDKPQTLLEDQQTDFMAQLIGGPKRYAGKTPRMAHQHIHITEDLFTLRQRLLKESLEEFGLAEHLIKEWLMADTALKRAITKDSVEQCTQAYPNQEILSFPKPKDINL
;
A
#
# COMPACT_ATOMS: atom_id res chain seq x y z
N MET A 1 -7.93 2.18 -28.70
CA MET A 1 -8.25 1.22 -27.63
C MET A 1 -7.42 1.52 -26.40
N ASP A 2 -8.07 1.50 -25.25
CA ASP A 2 -7.38 1.72 -23.97
C ASP A 2 -6.59 0.46 -23.60
N LYS A 3 -5.26 0.58 -23.53
CA LYS A 3 -4.34 -0.51 -23.18
C LYS A 3 -3.65 -0.26 -21.85
N THR A 4 -4.19 0.65 -21.04
CA THR A 4 -3.61 0.94 -19.72
C THR A 4 -3.68 -0.30 -18.83
N LEU A 5 -2.80 -0.37 -17.85
CA LEU A 5 -2.86 -1.43 -16.86
C LEU A 5 -4.21 -1.41 -16.14
N PHE A 6 -4.73 -0.20 -15.85
CA PHE A 6 -6.05 -0.05 -15.25
C PHE A 6 -7.12 -0.82 -16.00
N LYS A 7 -7.19 -0.63 -17.32
CA LYS A 7 -8.20 -1.32 -18.14
C LYS A 7 -7.97 -2.83 -18.19
N ARG A 8 -6.71 -3.24 -18.35
CA ARG A 8 -6.37 -4.65 -18.49
C ARG A 8 -6.61 -5.49 -17.23
N ILE A 9 -6.52 -4.87 -16.04
CA ILE A 9 -6.82 -5.60 -14.81
C ILE A 9 -8.31 -5.72 -14.51
N GLY A 10 -9.15 -4.93 -15.18
CA GLY A 10 -10.59 -4.94 -14.95
C GLY A 10 -11.14 -3.70 -14.26
N GLY A 11 -10.37 -2.63 -14.19
CA GLY A 11 -10.83 -1.33 -13.72
C GLY A 11 -11.05 -1.21 -12.22
N LEU A 12 -11.92 -0.28 -11.82
CA LEU A 12 -12.17 0.02 -10.42
C LEU A 12 -12.65 -1.18 -9.61
N GLU A 13 -13.50 -2.02 -10.20
CA GLU A 13 -14.03 -3.18 -9.49
C GLU A 13 -12.92 -4.13 -9.04
N THR A 14 -11.93 -4.37 -9.91
CA THR A 14 -10.77 -5.22 -9.57
C THR A 14 -9.94 -4.57 -8.46
N LEU A 15 -9.67 -3.26 -8.58
CA LEU A 15 -8.92 -2.53 -7.55
C LEU A 15 -9.61 -2.61 -6.20
N GLN A 16 -10.93 -2.38 -6.15
CA GLN A 16 -11.70 -2.45 -4.92
C GLN A 16 -11.61 -3.83 -4.26
N LYS A 17 -11.78 -4.88 -5.05
CA LYS A 17 -11.75 -6.25 -4.53
C LYS A 17 -10.36 -6.65 -4.03
N VAL A 18 -9.32 -6.32 -4.78
CA VAL A 18 -7.95 -6.62 -4.39
C VAL A 18 -7.57 -5.85 -3.12
N HIS A 19 -7.93 -4.57 -3.04
CA HIS A 19 -7.62 -3.79 -1.85
C HIS A 19 -8.37 -4.29 -0.62
N ARG A 20 -9.58 -4.79 -0.78
CA ARG A 20 -10.31 -5.42 0.32
C ARG A 20 -9.56 -6.63 0.86
N ILE A 21 -9.12 -7.51 -0.03
CA ILE A 21 -8.35 -8.70 0.36
C ILE A 21 -7.06 -8.27 1.05
N PHE A 22 -6.34 -7.31 0.47
CA PHE A 22 -5.07 -6.83 1.01
C PHE A 22 -5.24 -6.23 2.41
N TYR A 23 -6.19 -5.32 2.59
CA TYR A 23 -6.36 -4.66 3.89
C TYR A 23 -6.93 -5.60 4.95
N ASP A 24 -7.71 -6.61 4.56
CA ASP A 24 -8.11 -7.66 5.51
C ASP A 24 -6.86 -8.37 6.06
N LYS A 25 -5.88 -8.65 5.21
CA LYS A 25 -4.61 -9.24 5.64
C LYS A 25 -3.76 -8.27 6.47
N ALA A 26 -3.65 -7.03 6.02
CA ALA A 26 -2.82 -6.03 6.68
C ALA A 26 -3.31 -5.71 8.08
N TYR A 27 -4.62 -5.55 8.25
CA TYR A 27 -5.22 -5.25 9.54
C TYR A 27 -5.21 -6.45 10.51
N SER A 28 -4.99 -7.65 9.99
CA SER A 28 -4.88 -8.87 10.80
C SER A 28 -3.45 -9.29 11.07
N HIS A 29 -2.48 -8.70 10.36
CA HIS A 29 -1.08 -9.09 10.52
C HIS A 29 -0.49 -8.49 11.81
N GLU A 30 0.22 -9.31 12.59
CA GLU A 30 0.71 -8.91 13.91
C GLU A 30 1.65 -7.69 13.92
N TRP A 31 2.37 -7.45 12.83
CA TRP A 31 3.24 -6.28 12.72
C TRP A 31 2.54 -5.13 11.99
N LEU A 32 2.02 -5.41 10.81
CA LEU A 32 1.46 -4.36 9.95
C LEU A 32 0.23 -3.68 10.59
N LYS A 33 -0.58 -4.42 11.33
CA LYS A 33 -1.76 -3.85 11.99
C LYS A 33 -1.44 -2.68 12.93
N LEU A 34 -0.23 -2.67 13.48
CA LEU A 34 0.19 -1.63 14.42
C LEU A 34 0.23 -0.25 13.78
N TYR A 35 0.39 -0.20 12.46
CA TYR A 35 0.46 1.04 11.70
C TYR A 35 -0.92 1.57 11.31
N PHE A 36 -1.98 0.81 11.57
CA PHE A 36 -3.35 1.16 11.18
C PHE A 36 -4.28 1.42 12.37
N THR A 37 -3.72 1.53 13.57
CA THR A 37 -4.51 1.82 14.77
C THR A 37 -5.29 3.13 14.58
N ASP A 38 -6.58 3.12 14.91
CA ASP A 38 -7.49 4.26 14.80
C ASP A 38 -7.74 4.74 13.36
N LYS A 39 -7.41 3.91 12.36
CA LYS A 39 -7.69 4.23 10.96
C LYS A 39 -8.75 3.27 10.43
N PRO A 40 -9.92 3.80 9.97
CA PRO A 40 -10.96 2.93 9.39
C PRO A 40 -10.46 2.24 8.12
N GLN A 41 -10.62 0.92 8.06
CA GLN A 41 -10.15 0.13 6.92
C GLN A 41 -10.77 0.58 5.60
N THR A 42 -12.09 0.83 5.59
CA THR A 42 -12.79 1.23 4.37
C THR A 42 -12.24 2.52 3.79
N LEU A 43 -11.84 3.46 4.65
CA LEU A 43 -11.24 4.72 4.21
C LEU A 43 -9.95 4.47 3.45
N LEU A 44 -9.08 3.61 4.00
CA LEU A 44 -7.81 3.30 3.36
C LEU A 44 -8.00 2.49 2.08
N GLU A 45 -8.97 1.58 2.05
CA GLU A 45 -9.31 0.84 0.82
C GLU A 45 -9.69 1.82 -0.29
N ASP A 46 -10.55 2.78 0.01
CA ASP A 46 -11.03 3.74 -0.99
C ASP A 46 -9.92 4.68 -1.45
N GLN A 47 -9.10 5.18 -0.52
CA GLN A 47 -7.98 6.05 -0.84
C GLN A 47 -6.95 5.32 -1.72
N GLN A 48 -6.62 4.09 -1.37
CA GLN A 48 -5.66 3.32 -2.15
C GLN A 48 -6.21 2.99 -3.54
N THR A 49 -7.49 2.70 -3.63
CA THR A 49 -8.15 2.43 -4.91
C THR A 49 -8.08 3.65 -5.83
N ASP A 50 -8.42 4.82 -5.33
CA ASP A 50 -8.36 6.05 -6.12
C ASP A 50 -6.92 6.39 -6.52
N PHE A 51 -5.96 6.21 -5.59
CA PHE A 51 -4.56 6.47 -5.86
C PHE A 51 -4.00 5.53 -6.95
N MET A 52 -4.22 4.23 -6.79
CA MET A 52 -3.72 3.25 -7.76
C MET A 52 -4.40 3.40 -9.11
N ALA A 53 -5.71 3.70 -9.14
CA ALA A 53 -6.42 3.93 -10.40
C ALA A 53 -5.74 5.03 -11.19
N GLN A 54 -5.43 6.16 -10.55
CA GLN A 54 -4.74 7.26 -11.21
C GLN A 54 -3.33 6.87 -11.66
N LEU A 55 -2.61 6.14 -10.82
CA LEU A 55 -1.22 5.74 -11.11
C LEU A 55 -1.12 4.84 -12.34
N ILE A 56 -2.07 3.94 -12.54
CA ILE A 56 -2.00 2.93 -13.60
C ILE A 56 -2.88 3.25 -14.82
N GLY A 57 -3.31 4.50 -14.93
CA GLY A 57 -3.97 5.01 -16.14
C GLY A 57 -5.48 5.11 -16.09
N GLY A 58 -6.07 4.98 -14.92
CA GLY A 58 -7.52 5.14 -14.73
C GLY A 58 -7.93 6.56 -14.40
N PRO A 59 -9.15 6.74 -13.84
CA PRO A 59 -9.65 8.07 -13.52
C PRO A 59 -8.79 8.82 -12.50
N LYS A 60 -8.63 10.13 -12.70
CA LYS A 60 -7.84 10.98 -11.81
C LYS A 60 -8.74 11.52 -10.70
N ARG A 61 -9.08 10.67 -9.74
CA ARG A 61 -9.98 10.99 -8.64
C ARG A 61 -9.29 11.17 -7.29
N TYR A 62 -8.02 10.80 -7.20
CA TYR A 62 -7.29 10.87 -5.94
C TYR A 62 -7.01 12.32 -5.57
N ALA A 63 -7.49 12.75 -4.40
CA ALA A 63 -7.30 14.10 -3.88
C ALA A 63 -6.51 14.11 -2.57
N GLY A 64 -5.90 12.98 -2.20
CA GLY A 64 -5.14 12.86 -0.97
C GLY A 64 -3.69 13.35 -1.07
N LYS A 65 -2.92 13.06 -0.05
CA LYS A 65 -1.51 13.42 0.02
C LYS A 65 -0.68 12.59 -0.94
N THR A 66 0.48 13.11 -1.34
CA THR A 66 1.46 12.32 -2.09
C THR A 66 1.94 11.14 -1.21
N PRO A 67 2.49 10.07 -1.80
CA PRO A 67 3.02 8.95 -1.00
C PRO A 67 4.05 9.42 0.05
N ARG A 68 4.95 10.32 -0.33
CA ARG A 68 5.95 10.85 0.61
C ARG A 68 5.29 11.56 1.79
N MET A 69 4.32 12.43 1.52
CA MET A 69 3.64 13.20 2.56
C MET A 69 2.75 12.32 3.43
N ALA A 70 2.08 11.35 2.83
CA ALA A 70 1.19 10.44 3.56
C ALA A 70 1.96 9.54 4.53
N HIS A 71 3.25 9.28 4.27
CA HIS A 71 4.06 8.37 5.07
C HIS A 71 5.20 9.06 5.82
N GLN A 72 5.26 10.40 5.82
CA GLN A 72 6.39 11.11 6.42
C GLN A 72 6.59 10.84 7.90
N HIS A 73 5.53 10.52 8.62
CA HIS A 73 5.56 10.21 10.05
C HIS A 73 5.69 8.72 10.36
N ILE A 74 5.83 7.89 9.34
CA ILE A 74 5.86 6.43 9.48
C ILE A 74 7.24 5.90 9.11
N HIS A 75 7.85 5.15 10.03
CA HIS A 75 9.14 4.50 9.77
C HIS A 75 8.90 3.17 9.05
N ILE A 76 8.77 3.23 7.73
CA ILE A 76 8.64 2.04 6.90
C ILE A 76 10.05 1.58 6.51
N THR A 77 10.49 0.46 7.12
CA THR A 77 11.78 -0.16 6.80
C THR A 77 11.66 -0.96 5.50
N GLU A 78 12.80 -1.39 4.95
CA GLU A 78 12.78 -2.31 3.80
C GLU A 78 12.03 -3.60 4.13
N ASP A 79 12.25 -4.15 5.32
CA ASP A 79 11.55 -5.37 5.76
C ASP A 79 10.04 -5.18 5.79
N LEU A 80 9.58 -4.04 6.30
CA LEU A 80 8.15 -3.76 6.35
C LEU A 80 7.57 -3.60 4.93
N PHE A 81 8.30 -2.95 4.04
CA PHE A 81 7.89 -2.82 2.64
C PHE A 81 7.84 -4.19 1.95
N THR A 82 8.84 -5.03 2.20
CA THR A 82 8.88 -6.40 1.65
C THR A 82 7.67 -7.22 2.11
N LEU A 83 7.34 -7.15 3.40
CA LEU A 83 6.16 -7.82 3.93
C LEU A 83 4.89 -7.30 3.28
N ARG A 84 4.72 -5.99 3.21
CA ARG A 84 3.56 -5.37 2.60
C ARG A 84 3.39 -5.83 1.15
N GLN A 85 4.49 -5.87 0.39
CA GLN A 85 4.44 -6.28 -1.00
C GLN A 85 4.12 -7.77 -1.15
N ARG A 86 4.61 -8.61 -0.23
CA ARG A 86 4.23 -10.03 -0.21
C ARG A 86 2.74 -10.19 0.00
N LEU A 87 2.17 -9.47 0.95
CA LEU A 87 0.73 -9.53 1.19
C LEU A 87 -0.08 -9.05 -0.01
N LEU A 88 0.43 -8.03 -0.70
CA LEU A 88 -0.20 -7.55 -1.93
C LEU A 88 -0.17 -8.62 -3.02
N LYS A 89 0.99 -9.26 -3.20
CA LYS A 89 1.11 -10.35 -4.19
C LYS A 89 0.15 -11.48 -3.88
N GLU A 90 0.06 -11.90 -2.61
CA GLU A 90 -0.88 -12.94 -2.20
C GLU A 90 -2.32 -12.55 -2.51
N SER A 91 -2.65 -11.28 -2.30
CA SER A 91 -4.00 -10.76 -2.56
C SER A 91 -4.34 -10.80 -4.05
N LEU A 92 -3.37 -10.45 -4.90
CA LEU A 92 -3.54 -10.50 -6.35
C LEU A 92 -3.73 -11.94 -6.83
N GLU A 93 -2.98 -12.87 -6.24
CA GLU A 93 -3.10 -14.30 -6.55
C GLU A 93 -4.45 -14.86 -6.09
N GLU A 94 -4.89 -14.50 -4.89
CA GLU A 94 -6.20 -14.94 -4.39
C GLU A 94 -7.35 -14.41 -5.25
N PHE A 95 -7.22 -13.18 -5.72
CA PHE A 95 -8.22 -12.60 -6.63
C PHE A 95 -8.27 -13.37 -7.95
N GLY A 96 -7.14 -14.00 -8.35
CA GLY A 96 -7.07 -14.75 -9.59
C GLY A 96 -6.62 -13.96 -10.79
N LEU A 97 -5.87 -12.87 -10.55
CA LEU A 97 -5.34 -12.06 -11.64
C LEU A 97 -4.27 -12.83 -12.42
N ALA A 98 -4.20 -12.62 -13.74
CA ALA A 98 -3.19 -13.26 -14.58
C ALA A 98 -1.78 -12.86 -14.13
N GLU A 99 -0.83 -13.81 -14.19
CA GLU A 99 0.53 -13.61 -13.68
C GLU A 99 1.23 -12.39 -14.27
N HIS A 100 1.08 -12.15 -15.57
CA HIS A 100 1.72 -11.01 -16.22
C HIS A 100 1.16 -9.67 -15.72
N LEU A 101 -0.12 -9.63 -15.34
CA LEU A 101 -0.73 -8.45 -14.77
C LEU A 101 -0.30 -8.23 -13.31
N ILE A 102 -0.13 -9.32 -12.57
CA ILE A 102 0.42 -9.26 -11.21
C ILE A 102 1.82 -8.62 -11.25
N LYS A 103 2.67 -9.06 -12.19
CA LYS A 103 4.02 -8.50 -12.33
C LYS A 103 3.98 -7.00 -12.63
N GLU A 104 3.13 -6.57 -13.55
CA GLU A 104 3.01 -5.16 -13.88
C GLU A 104 2.52 -4.33 -12.69
N TRP A 105 1.54 -4.84 -11.95
CA TRP A 105 1.03 -4.15 -10.75
C TRP A 105 2.13 -4.03 -9.70
N LEU A 106 2.86 -5.10 -9.42
CA LEU A 106 3.94 -5.09 -8.42
C LEU A 106 5.08 -4.15 -8.85
N MET A 107 5.36 -4.02 -10.14
CA MET A 107 6.33 -3.06 -10.64
C MET A 107 5.89 -1.62 -10.35
N ALA A 108 4.63 -1.31 -10.58
CA ALA A 108 4.09 0.01 -10.26
C ALA A 108 4.16 0.28 -8.75
N ASP A 109 3.88 -0.73 -7.92
CA ASP A 109 3.96 -0.64 -6.47
C ASP A 109 5.41 -0.43 -6.02
N THR A 110 6.36 -1.17 -6.60
CA THR A 110 7.78 -1.06 -6.26
C THR A 110 8.32 0.35 -6.53
N ALA A 111 7.79 1.03 -7.54
CA ALA A 111 8.21 2.39 -7.85
C ALA A 111 7.94 3.38 -6.70
N LEU A 112 7.05 3.04 -5.76
CA LEU A 112 6.74 3.87 -4.60
C LEU A 112 7.75 3.71 -3.46
N LYS A 113 8.57 2.67 -3.50
CA LYS A 113 9.46 2.30 -2.39
C LYS A 113 10.33 3.46 -1.91
N ARG A 114 10.98 4.16 -2.82
CA ARG A 114 11.90 5.25 -2.46
C ARG A 114 11.19 6.41 -1.77
N ALA A 115 9.93 6.65 -2.12
CA ALA A 115 9.17 7.74 -1.54
C ALA A 115 8.70 7.47 -0.12
N ILE A 116 8.52 6.19 0.25
CA ILE A 116 7.90 5.85 1.53
C ILE A 116 8.81 5.12 2.52
N THR A 117 9.93 4.53 2.08
CA THR A 117 10.85 3.82 3.00
C THR A 117 11.89 4.77 3.60
N LYS A 118 12.36 4.42 4.80
CA LYS A 118 13.38 5.18 5.53
C LYS A 118 14.33 4.23 6.23
N ASP A 119 15.60 4.62 6.30
CA ASP A 119 16.63 3.82 6.95
C ASP A 119 16.58 3.91 8.48
N SER A 120 16.09 5.04 9.01
CA SER A 120 16.04 5.25 10.46
C SER A 120 14.82 6.08 10.84
N VAL A 121 14.43 5.98 12.12
CA VAL A 121 13.28 6.72 12.64
C VAL A 121 13.55 8.23 12.64
N GLU A 122 14.80 8.65 12.70
CA GLU A 122 15.17 10.07 12.66
C GLU A 122 14.82 10.74 11.33
N GLN A 123 14.62 9.96 10.28
CA GLN A 123 14.17 10.49 8.98
C GLN A 123 12.67 10.79 8.94
N CYS A 124 11.93 10.39 9.95
CA CYS A 124 10.52 10.70 10.04
C CYS A 124 10.29 12.15 10.44
N THR A 125 9.24 12.76 9.90
CA THR A 125 8.85 14.13 10.21
C THR A 125 7.37 14.20 10.53
N GLN A 126 6.98 15.19 11.31
CA GLN A 126 5.59 15.41 11.68
C GLN A 126 4.92 16.34 10.66
N ALA A 127 3.69 16.05 10.30
CA ALA A 127 2.88 16.90 9.43
C ALA A 127 2.25 18.05 10.22
N TYR A 128 2.09 17.86 11.53
CA TYR A 128 1.54 18.85 12.45
C TYR A 128 2.14 18.62 13.83
N PRO A 129 2.12 19.65 14.74
CA PRO A 129 2.69 19.49 16.08
C PRO A 129 2.04 18.31 16.83
N ASN A 130 2.88 17.55 17.53
CA ASN A 130 2.47 16.41 18.35
C ASN A 130 1.92 15.21 17.56
N GLN A 131 2.08 15.17 16.22
CA GLN A 131 1.74 13.97 15.48
C GLN A 131 2.65 12.82 15.94
N GLU A 132 2.05 11.67 16.23
CA GLU A 132 2.81 10.49 16.64
C GLU A 132 3.65 9.94 15.49
N ILE A 133 4.92 9.68 15.75
CA ILE A 133 5.80 8.98 14.80
C ILE A 133 5.59 7.49 15.00
N LEU A 134 5.20 6.79 13.94
CA LEU A 134 4.91 5.36 13.99
C LEU A 134 6.15 4.56 13.63
N SER A 135 6.67 3.80 14.59
CA SER A 135 7.84 2.94 14.40
C SER A 135 7.73 1.76 15.36
N PHE A 136 7.55 0.57 14.81
CA PHE A 136 7.39 -0.65 15.61
C PHE A 136 8.41 -1.68 15.16
N PRO A 137 9.14 -2.32 16.11
CA PRO A 137 10.15 -3.31 15.75
C PRO A 137 9.53 -4.54 15.10
N LYS A 138 10.30 -5.16 14.19
CA LYS A 138 9.88 -6.40 13.55
C LYS A 138 9.72 -7.49 14.61
N PRO A 139 8.56 -8.16 14.70
CA PRO A 139 8.38 -9.28 15.62
C PRO A 139 9.35 -10.41 15.30
N LYS A 140 9.73 -11.19 16.33
CA LYS A 140 10.54 -12.39 16.13
C LYS A 140 9.70 -13.43 15.37
N ASP A 141 10.39 -14.28 14.59
CA ASP A 141 9.77 -15.42 13.90
C ASP A 141 8.73 -15.02 12.83
N ILE A 142 8.80 -13.80 12.32
CA ILE A 142 7.91 -13.36 11.26
C ILE A 142 8.56 -13.61 9.91
N ASN A 143 7.78 -14.10 8.94
CA ASN A 143 8.22 -14.28 7.56
C ASN A 143 7.92 -13.02 6.75
N LEU A 144 8.87 -12.65 5.90
CA LEU A 144 8.71 -11.48 5.02
C LEU A 144 8.30 -11.92 3.61
#